data_73616e8af8f0975429881b3f393e0c1d
#
_entry.id   73616e8af8f0975429881b3f393e0c1d
#
_cell.length_a   1.000
_cell.length_b   1.000
_cell.length_c   1.000
_cell.angle_alpha   90.00
_cell.angle_beta   90.00
_cell.angle_gamma   90.00
#
_symmetry.space_group_name_H-M   'P 1'
#
loop_
_entity.id
_entity.type
_entity.pdbx_description
1 polymer ?
#
loop_
_entity_poly.entity_id
_entity_poly.type
_entity_poly.pdbx_seq_one_letter_code
_entity_poly.pdbx_strand_id
1 'polypeptide(L)'
;FARGYDTDVHGQSTYFVWNNRGKQSCTVDLKRPDDLLLFEAMLGQADVFVQNLAPGATERLGIGSKTPRKSFTRLVVCDIGGYAPGTPDAERKAYDLLIQAEAGLASVTGSATSGPSRVGISITDISTGEAAYAAILEALFRRERTGEGAHLQLSLFDTMAELMAVPYL
;
A
#
# COMPACT_ATOMS: atom_id res chain seq x y z
N PHE A 1 -9.54 -2.39 11.91
CA PHE A 1 -10.52 -3.29 11.24
C PHE A 1 -10.03 -4.73 11.22
N ALA A 2 -8.84 -5.05 10.65
CA ALA A 2 -8.36 -6.43 10.49
C ALA A 2 -8.34 -7.28 11.77
N ARG A 3 -8.22 -6.67 12.95
CA ARG A 3 -8.28 -7.38 14.24
C ARG A 3 -9.65 -7.97 14.57
N GLY A 4 -10.72 -7.46 13.96
CA GLY A 4 -12.10 -7.83 14.29
C GLY A 4 -12.85 -8.51 13.14
N TYR A 5 -12.18 -9.01 12.11
CA TYR A 5 -12.86 -9.69 10.99
C TYR A 5 -13.40 -11.07 11.37
N ASP A 6 -12.68 -11.79 12.21
CA ASP A 6 -13.05 -13.10 12.75
C ASP A 6 -12.34 -13.35 14.08
N THR A 7 -12.53 -14.53 14.69
CA THR A 7 -11.91 -14.92 15.96
C THR A 7 -11.27 -16.33 15.89
N ASP A 8 -11.00 -16.83 14.68
CA ASP A 8 -10.71 -18.23 14.42
C ASP A 8 -9.33 -18.67 14.91
N VAL A 9 -8.38 -17.73 15.05
CA VAL A 9 -7.03 -18.05 15.50
C VAL A 9 -6.86 -17.65 16.97
N HIS A 10 -7.26 -18.54 17.87
CA HIS A 10 -7.16 -18.33 19.33
C HIS A 10 -7.79 -16.99 19.80
N GLY A 11 -8.96 -16.66 19.26
CA GLY A 11 -9.65 -15.41 19.58
C GLY A 11 -9.14 -14.17 18.82
N GLN A 12 -8.24 -14.35 17.87
CA GLN A 12 -7.74 -13.30 17.00
C GLN A 12 -8.19 -13.55 15.55
N SER A 13 -8.28 -12.46 14.79
CA SER A 13 -8.60 -12.53 13.37
C SER A 13 -7.50 -13.23 12.57
N THR A 14 -7.89 -14.14 11.71
CA THR A 14 -7.03 -14.83 10.73
C THR A 14 -6.24 -13.84 9.90
N TYR A 15 -6.89 -12.79 9.39
CA TYR A 15 -6.23 -11.72 8.63
C TYR A 15 -5.16 -11.01 9.44
N PHE A 16 -5.46 -10.69 10.71
CA PHE A 16 -4.52 -10.01 11.58
C PHE A 16 -3.28 -10.87 11.84
N VAL A 17 -3.47 -12.13 12.20
CA VAL A 17 -2.37 -13.06 12.50
C VAL A 17 -1.53 -13.32 11.25
N TRP A 18 -2.17 -13.57 10.10
CA TRP A 18 -1.47 -13.83 8.85
C TRP A 18 -0.60 -12.65 8.42
N ASN A 19 -1.18 -11.45 8.38
CA ASN A 19 -0.50 -10.27 7.84
C ASN A 19 0.55 -9.68 8.79
N ASN A 20 0.54 -10.04 10.09
CA ASN A 20 1.43 -9.40 11.08
C ASN A 20 2.49 -10.33 11.66
N ARG A 21 2.75 -11.48 11.03
CA ARG A 21 3.83 -12.38 11.44
C ARG A 21 5.18 -11.67 11.36
N GLY A 22 5.98 -11.82 12.41
CA GLY A 22 7.32 -11.23 12.49
C GLY A 22 7.36 -9.70 12.64
N LYS A 23 6.20 -9.03 12.77
CA LYS A 23 6.13 -7.58 12.97
C LYS A 23 6.15 -7.22 14.45
N GLN A 24 6.79 -6.12 14.77
CA GLN A 24 6.66 -5.44 16.06
C GLN A 24 5.62 -4.34 15.96
N SER A 25 4.92 -4.05 17.06
CA SER A 25 3.92 -2.99 17.13
C SER A 25 4.44 -1.85 17.98
N CYS A 26 4.33 -0.64 17.45
CA CYS A 26 4.59 0.60 18.18
C CYS A 26 3.36 1.49 18.09
N THR A 27 2.95 2.10 19.20
CA THR A 27 1.84 3.06 19.22
C THR A 27 2.43 4.47 19.29
N VAL A 28 2.12 5.28 18.29
CA VAL A 28 2.51 6.70 18.22
C VAL A 28 1.29 7.53 17.79
N ASP A 29 1.12 8.69 18.42
CA ASP A 29 0.15 9.69 17.98
C ASP A 29 0.89 10.80 17.21
N LEU A 30 0.89 10.71 15.90
CA LEU A 30 1.62 11.63 15.02
C LEU A 30 1.13 13.10 15.09
N LYS A 31 0.07 13.38 15.85
CA LYS A 31 -0.37 14.74 16.16
C LYS A 31 0.35 15.34 17.37
N ARG A 32 1.04 14.51 18.14
CA ARG A 32 1.82 14.94 19.29
C ARG A 32 3.27 15.19 18.88
N PRO A 33 3.86 16.35 19.19
CA PRO A 33 5.23 16.67 18.81
C PRO A 33 6.27 15.62 19.26
N ASP A 34 6.14 15.12 20.49
CA ASP A 34 7.08 14.14 21.05
C ASP A 34 7.02 12.81 20.30
N ASP A 35 5.81 12.36 19.95
CA ASP A 35 5.61 11.12 19.22
C ASP A 35 6.07 11.27 17.74
N LEU A 36 5.93 12.47 17.17
CA LEU A 36 6.47 12.76 15.85
C LEU A 36 8.00 12.69 15.84
N LEU A 37 8.67 13.24 16.86
CA LEU A 37 10.13 13.12 17.02
C LEU A 37 10.57 11.67 17.17
N LEU A 38 9.82 10.87 17.94
CA LEU A 38 10.08 9.43 18.04
C LEU A 38 9.96 8.74 16.67
N PHE A 39 8.90 9.07 15.93
CA PHE A 39 8.69 8.52 14.59
C PHE A 39 9.82 8.92 13.62
N GLU A 40 10.27 10.17 13.64
CA GLU A 40 11.41 10.62 12.84
C GLU A 40 12.71 9.88 13.21
N ALA A 41 12.95 9.64 14.50
CA ALA A 41 14.09 8.85 14.96
C ALA A 41 14.02 7.39 14.46
N MET A 42 12.82 6.81 14.39
CA MET A 42 12.62 5.47 13.80
C MET A 42 12.91 5.47 12.30
N LEU A 43 12.44 6.50 11.56
CA LEU A 43 12.74 6.65 10.13
C LEU A 43 14.25 6.76 9.84
N GLY A 44 14.99 7.40 10.74
CA GLY A 44 16.45 7.52 10.63
C GLY A 44 17.20 6.19 10.71
N GLN A 45 16.55 5.15 11.24
CA GLN A 45 17.12 3.80 11.35
C GLN A 45 16.47 2.81 10.37
N ALA A 46 15.41 3.22 9.68
CA ALA A 46 14.67 2.38 8.77
C ALA A 46 15.34 2.34 7.38
N ASP A 47 15.29 1.19 6.74
CA ASP A 47 15.64 1.04 5.33
C ASP A 47 14.48 1.40 4.40
N VAL A 48 13.27 1.10 4.83
CA VAL A 48 12.05 1.27 4.05
C VAL A 48 10.94 1.83 4.93
N PHE A 49 10.22 2.80 4.40
CA PHE A 49 8.98 3.30 4.98
C PHE A 49 7.83 3.04 4.00
N VAL A 50 6.87 2.25 4.42
CA VAL A 50 5.66 1.95 3.63
C VAL A 50 4.45 2.58 4.30
N GLN A 51 3.63 3.27 3.52
CA GLN A 51 2.36 3.80 4.01
C GLN A 51 1.22 3.55 3.02
N ASN A 52 0.01 3.36 3.56
CA ASN A 52 -1.24 3.23 2.81
C ASN A 52 -2.34 4.03 3.51
N LEU A 53 -2.06 5.29 3.83
CA LEU A 53 -3.02 6.20 4.44
C LEU A 53 -3.91 6.86 3.38
N ALA A 54 -5.04 7.41 3.83
CA ALA A 54 -5.93 8.14 2.93
C ALA A 54 -5.20 9.30 2.23
N PRO A 55 -5.60 9.68 1.00
CA PRO A 55 -4.97 10.76 0.25
C PRO A 55 -4.76 12.03 1.08
N GLY A 56 -3.57 12.62 0.98
CA GLY A 56 -3.18 13.83 1.70
C GLY A 56 -3.02 13.67 3.23
N ALA A 57 -3.19 12.47 3.79
CA ALA A 57 -3.04 12.28 5.23
C ALA A 57 -1.58 12.41 5.69
N THR A 58 -0.65 11.92 4.92
CA THR A 58 0.79 12.00 5.21
C THR A 58 1.29 13.43 5.20
N GLU A 59 0.85 14.24 4.26
CA GLU A 59 1.18 15.66 4.18
C GLU A 59 0.62 16.43 5.37
N ARG A 60 -0.64 16.15 5.75
CA ARG A 60 -1.26 16.78 6.94
C ARG A 60 -0.57 16.41 8.26
N LEU A 61 0.02 15.23 8.31
CA LEU A 61 0.77 14.74 9.48
C LEU A 61 2.25 15.15 9.46
N GLY A 62 2.71 15.83 8.40
CA GLY A 62 4.11 16.24 8.25
C GLY A 62 5.08 15.10 7.89
N ILE A 63 4.54 13.93 7.56
CA ILE A 63 5.31 12.72 7.22
C ILE A 63 5.19 12.35 5.73
N GLY A 64 4.69 13.26 4.90
CA GLY A 64 4.62 13.06 3.46
C GLY A 64 5.99 12.74 2.86
N SER A 65 6.02 11.92 1.82
CA SER A 65 7.23 11.33 1.23
C SER A 65 8.37 12.31 0.94
N LYS A 66 8.06 13.56 0.67
CA LYS A 66 9.06 14.61 0.42
C LYS A 66 9.86 15.00 1.67
N THR A 67 9.23 14.94 2.85
CA THR A 67 9.88 15.32 4.12
C THR A 67 10.88 14.28 4.60
N PRO A 68 10.53 13.00 4.77
CA PRO A 68 11.47 11.95 5.14
C PRO A 68 12.65 11.85 4.17
N ARG A 69 12.42 11.95 2.87
CA ARG A 69 13.50 11.84 1.89
C ARG A 69 14.52 12.99 1.90
N LYS A 70 14.11 14.19 2.27
CA LYS A 70 15.06 15.30 2.44
C LYS A 70 15.99 15.07 3.63
N SER A 71 15.46 14.48 4.71
CA SER A 71 16.21 14.21 5.93
C SER A 71 16.98 12.88 5.87
N PHE A 72 16.43 11.87 5.18
CA PHE A 72 16.96 10.52 5.12
C PHE A 72 17.18 10.08 3.67
N THR A 73 18.31 10.50 3.08
CA THR A 73 18.58 10.32 1.64
C THR A 73 18.67 8.86 1.20
N ARG A 74 18.96 7.94 2.12
CA ARG A 74 19.02 6.49 1.85
C ARG A 74 17.68 5.77 2.03
N LEU A 75 16.67 6.42 2.62
CA LEU A 75 15.37 5.80 2.90
C LEU A 75 14.62 5.52 1.59
N VAL A 76 14.11 4.30 1.44
CA VAL A 76 13.12 3.96 0.42
C VAL A 76 11.74 4.24 0.99
N VAL A 77 11.00 5.15 0.36
CA VAL A 77 9.62 5.46 0.73
C VAL A 77 8.68 4.84 -0.29
N CYS A 78 7.70 4.07 0.15
CA CYS A 78 6.70 3.44 -0.69
C CYS A 78 5.29 3.91 -0.28
N ASP A 79 4.67 4.70 -1.13
CA ASP A 79 3.30 5.17 -0.97
C ASP A 79 2.37 4.29 -1.81
N ILE A 80 1.35 3.70 -1.17
CA ILE A 80 0.33 2.88 -1.83
C ILE A 80 -0.99 3.62 -1.75
N GLY A 81 -1.54 4.00 -2.90
CA GLY A 81 -2.82 4.69 -3.03
C GLY A 81 -3.87 3.86 -3.75
N GLY A 82 -5.11 4.37 -3.81
CA GLY A 82 -6.16 3.78 -4.63
C GLY A 82 -5.94 4.03 -6.13
N TYR A 83 -5.61 5.27 -6.46
CA TYR A 83 -5.35 5.75 -7.81
C TYR A 83 -4.03 6.53 -7.84
N ALA A 84 -3.45 6.66 -9.03
CA ALA A 84 -2.18 7.36 -9.19
C ALA A 84 -2.30 8.85 -8.81
N PRO A 85 -1.28 9.41 -8.13
CA PRO A 85 -1.24 10.85 -7.86
C PRO A 85 -1.28 11.68 -9.14
N GLY A 86 -2.00 12.81 -9.10
CA GLY A 86 -2.11 13.73 -10.23
C GLY A 86 -3.15 13.34 -11.28
N THR A 87 -3.86 12.23 -11.09
CA THR A 87 -5.04 11.87 -11.88
C THR A 87 -6.30 12.52 -11.31
N PRO A 88 -7.39 12.65 -12.12
CA PRO A 88 -8.68 13.15 -11.61
C PRO A 88 -9.24 12.33 -10.43
N ASP A 89 -8.88 11.06 -10.35
CA ASP A 89 -9.37 10.12 -9.34
C ASP A 89 -8.45 10.01 -8.10
N ALA A 90 -7.34 10.73 -8.04
CA ALA A 90 -6.33 10.61 -6.98
C ALA A 90 -6.89 10.71 -5.55
N GLU A 91 -7.94 11.50 -5.35
CA GLU A 91 -8.59 11.73 -4.05
C GLU A 91 -9.78 10.77 -3.78
N ARG A 92 -10.11 9.90 -4.73
CA ARG A 92 -11.22 8.96 -4.55
C ARG A 92 -10.87 7.86 -3.55
N LYS A 93 -11.87 7.42 -2.81
CA LYS A 93 -11.75 6.23 -1.97
C LYS A 93 -11.67 4.98 -2.84
N ALA A 94 -10.74 4.12 -2.52
CA ALA A 94 -10.56 2.83 -3.18
C ALA A 94 -10.60 1.70 -2.15
N TYR A 95 -11.15 0.60 -2.56
CA TYR A 95 -11.12 -0.68 -1.86
C TYR A 95 -11.01 -1.78 -2.92
N ASP A 96 -10.50 -2.94 -2.55
CA ASP A 96 -10.28 -4.06 -3.46
C ASP A 96 -11.43 -4.30 -4.44
N LEU A 97 -12.66 -4.46 -3.93
CA LEU A 97 -13.82 -4.75 -4.77
C LEU A 97 -14.17 -3.61 -5.73
N LEU A 98 -14.00 -2.36 -5.32
CA LEU A 98 -14.26 -1.21 -6.20
C LEU A 98 -13.28 -1.21 -7.37
N ILE A 99 -12.02 -1.48 -7.11
CA ILE A 99 -11.00 -1.54 -8.14
C ILE A 99 -11.19 -2.75 -9.05
N GLN A 100 -11.57 -3.93 -8.53
CA GLN A 100 -11.95 -5.08 -9.36
C GLN A 100 -13.05 -4.73 -10.36
N ALA A 101 -14.04 -3.95 -9.92
CA ALA A 101 -15.13 -3.53 -10.79
C ALA A 101 -14.69 -2.47 -11.82
N GLU A 102 -14.00 -1.43 -11.39
CA GLU A 102 -13.57 -0.32 -12.27
C GLU A 102 -12.52 -0.74 -13.29
N ALA A 103 -11.57 -1.59 -12.90
CA ALA A 103 -10.57 -2.15 -13.81
C ALA A 103 -11.12 -3.30 -14.69
N GLY A 104 -12.41 -3.59 -14.61
CA GLY A 104 -13.07 -4.59 -15.48
C GLY A 104 -12.83 -6.05 -15.10
N LEU A 105 -12.08 -6.37 -14.04
CA LEU A 105 -11.81 -7.76 -13.64
C LEU A 105 -13.12 -8.53 -13.37
N ALA A 106 -14.08 -7.88 -12.73
CA ALA A 106 -15.36 -8.50 -12.45
C ALA A 106 -16.13 -8.88 -13.72
N SER A 107 -15.92 -8.18 -14.85
CA SER A 107 -16.59 -8.45 -16.12
C SER A 107 -16.07 -9.70 -16.81
N VAL A 108 -14.81 -10.06 -16.61
CA VAL A 108 -14.16 -11.24 -17.23
C VAL A 108 -14.16 -12.46 -16.30
N THR A 109 -14.55 -12.29 -15.03
CA THR A 109 -14.55 -13.37 -14.02
C THR A 109 -15.88 -14.12 -13.96
N GLY A 110 -16.96 -13.52 -14.40
CA GLY A 110 -18.28 -14.13 -14.39
C GLY A 110 -18.56 -15.01 -15.63
N SER A 111 -19.83 -15.28 -15.87
CA SER A 111 -20.31 -16.00 -17.03
C SER A 111 -21.52 -15.30 -17.65
N ALA A 112 -21.91 -15.71 -18.86
CA ALA A 112 -23.10 -15.17 -19.51
C ALA A 112 -24.38 -15.37 -18.69
N THR A 113 -24.42 -16.40 -17.83
CA THR A 113 -25.57 -16.73 -17.00
C THR A 113 -25.52 -16.09 -15.60
N SER A 114 -24.31 -15.96 -15.00
CA SER A 114 -24.15 -15.37 -13.67
C SER A 114 -23.95 -13.85 -13.70
N GLY A 115 -23.62 -13.28 -14.86
CA GLY A 115 -23.18 -11.89 -14.97
C GLY A 115 -21.77 -11.68 -14.40
N PRO A 116 -21.33 -10.42 -14.27
CA PRO A 116 -20.04 -10.07 -13.67
C PRO A 116 -19.90 -10.62 -12.24
N SER A 117 -18.72 -11.11 -11.90
CA SER A 117 -18.44 -11.69 -10.59
C SER A 117 -17.08 -11.24 -10.05
N ARG A 118 -17.01 -11.00 -8.74
CA ARG A 118 -15.72 -10.69 -8.11
C ARG A 118 -14.86 -11.95 -7.99
N VAL A 119 -13.56 -11.77 -7.93
CA VAL A 119 -12.63 -12.80 -7.43
C VAL A 119 -12.85 -13.00 -5.92
N GLY A 120 -12.82 -14.23 -5.45
CA GLY A 120 -13.16 -14.60 -4.06
C GLY A 120 -12.14 -14.15 -3.00
N ILE A 121 -10.99 -13.60 -3.43
CA ILE A 121 -9.93 -13.06 -2.56
C ILE A 121 -9.73 -11.58 -2.86
N SER A 122 -9.05 -10.85 -1.98
CA SER A 122 -8.68 -9.43 -2.20
C SER A 122 -7.51 -9.34 -3.19
N ILE A 123 -7.78 -9.73 -4.45
CA ILE A 123 -6.73 -9.88 -5.47
C ILE A 123 -6.04 -8.55 -5.79
N THR A 124 -6.76 -7.44 -5.76
CA THR A 124 -6.20 -6.11 -6.02
C THR A 124 -5.23 -5.71 -4.91
N ASP A 125 -5.62 -5.89 -3.65
CA ASP A 125 -4.76 -5.60 -2.50
C ASP A 125 -3.51 -6.48 -2.51
N ILE A 126 -3.69 -7.79 -2.77
CA ILE A 126 -2.59 -8.77 -2.80
C ILE A 126 -1.60 -8.44 -3.91
N SER A 127 -2.09 -8.25 -5.15
CA SER A 127 -1.21 -7.95 -6.28
C SER A 127 -0.48 -6.61 -6.14
N THR A 128 -1.13 -5.60 -5.54
CA THR A 128 -0.46 -4.33 -5.25
C THR A 128 0.61 -4.50 -4.17
N GLY A 129 0.36 -5.33 -3.16
CA GLY A 129 1.36 -5.70 -2.16
C GLY A 129 2.59 -6.40 -2.77
N GLU A 130 2.38 -7.34 -3.70
CA GLU A 130 3.46 -8.02 -4.42
C GLU A 130 4.23 -7.05 -5.35
N ALA A 131 3.54 -6.17 -6.06
CA ALA A 131 4.17 -5.13 -6.87
C ALA A 131 5.00 -4.17 -6.01
N ALA A 132 4.49 -3.77 -4.85
CA ALA A 132 5.22 -2.94 -3.90
C ALA A 132 6.47 -3.66 -3.36
N TYR A 133 6.36 -4.94 -3.03
CA TYR A 133 7.49 -5.76 -2.60
C TYR A 133 8.58 -5.81 -3.68
N ALA A 134 8.23 -6.09 -4.93
CA ALA A 134 9.17 -6.11 -6.05
C ALA A 134 9.87 -4.76 -6.27
N ALA A 135 9.10 -3.66 -6.28
CA ALA A 135 9.63 -2.31 -6.45
C ALA A 135 10.55 -1.89 -5.30
N ILE A 136 10.21 -2.28 -4.06
CA ILE A 136 11.06 -2.03 -2.89
C ILE A 136 12.40 -2.78 -3.02
N LEU A 137 12.36 -4.06 -3.41
CA LEU A 137 13.60 -4.83 -3.60
C LEU A 137 14.49 -4.23 -4.70
N GLU A 138 13.91 -3.80 -5.82
CA GLU A 138 14.62 -3.10 -6.88
C GLU A 138 15.28 -1.81 -6.36
N ALA A 139 14.51 -1.00 -5.61
CA ALA A 139 15.01 0.24 -5.03
C ALA A 139 16.15 0.01 -4.03
N LEU A 140 16.04 -1.02 -3.18
CA LEU A 140 17.10 -1.41 -2.26
C LEU A 140 18.35 -1.89 -3.00
N PHE A 141 18.20 -2.71 -4.03
CA PHE A 141 19.30 -3.17 -4.87
C PHE A 141 20.00 -2.01 -5.59
N ARG A 142 19.24 -1.04 -6.11
CA ARG A 142 19.80 0.18 -6.70
C ARG A 142 20.54 1.01 -5.65
N ARG A 143 19.98 1.16 -4.45
CA ARG A 143 20.56 1.91 -3.34
C ARG A 143 21.96 1.41 -2.97
N GLU A 144 22.21 0.11 -3.01
CA GLU A 144 23.53 -0.46 -2.70
C GLU A 144 24.62 0.00 -3.69
N ARG A 145 24.25 0.42 -4.90
CA ARG A 145 25.14 0.92 -5.93
C ARG A 145 25.28 2.44 -5.93
N THR A 146 24.17 3.13 -5.64
CA THR A 146 24.10 4.60 -5.76
C THR A 146 24.25 5.33 -4.43
N GLY A 147 24.03 4.64 -3.32
CA GLY A 147 23.94 5.25 -1.99
C GLY A 147 22.62 5.96 -1.72
N GLU A 148 21.71 6.03 -2.70
CA GLU A 148 20.48 6.82 -2.64
C GLU A 148 19.24 5.92 -2.55
N GLY A 149 18.31 6.28 -1.65
CA GLY A 149 16.98 5.70 -1.57
C GLY A 149 16.08 6.08 -2.75
N ALA A 150 14.81 5.69 -2.68
CA ALA A 150 13.82 5.98 -3.72
C ALA A 150 12.48 6.42 -3.12
N HIS A 151 11.69 7.12 -3.91
CA HIS A 151 10.27 7.30 -3.65
C HIS A 151 9.47 6.50 -4.68
N LEU A 152 8.74 5.51 -4.18
CA LEU A 152 7.90 4.61 -4.95
C LEU A 152 6.45 5.01 -4.72
N GLN A 153 5.69 5.11 -5.80
CA GLN A 153 4.26 5.39 -5.76
C GLN A 153 3.55 4.31 -6.55
N LEU A 154 2.70 3.56 -5.87
CA LEU A 154 1.89 2.51 -6.47
C LEU A 154 0.41 2.81 -6.26
N SER A 155 -0.42 2.40 -7.20
CA SER A 155 -1.86 2.46 -7.03
C SER A 155 -2.50 1.09 -7.25
N LEU A 156 -3.61 0.86 -6.54
CA LEU A 156 -4.39 -0.35 -6.71
C LEU A 156 -4.93 -0.44 -8.15
N PHE A 157 -5.39 0.71 -8.69
CA PHE A 157 -5.96 0.75 -10.04
C PHE A 157 -4.93 0.42 -11.11
N ASP A 158 -3.74 1.05 -11.07
CA ASP A 158 -2.70 0.81 -12.08
C ASP A 158 -2.21 -0.65 -12.03
N THR A 159 -2.02 -1.20 -10.83
CA THR A 159 -1.63 -2.61 -10.67
C THR A 159 -2.69 -3.54 -11.26
N MET A 160 -3.96 -3.26 -11.03
CA MET A 160 -5.03 -4.08 -11.60
C MET A 160 -5.16 -3.87 -13.11
N ALA A 161 -4.97 -2.65 -13.62
CA ALA A 161 -4.96 -2.38 -15.06
C ALA A 161 -3.82 -3.13 -15.77
N GLU A 162 -2.64 -3.24 -15.14
CA GLU A 162 -1.53 -4.05 -15.64
C GLU A 162 -1.93 -5.54 -15.77
N LEU A 163 -2.57 -6.12 -14.75
CA LEU A 163 -3.07 -7.49 -14.79
C LEU A 163 -4.16 -7.70 -15.85
N MET A 164 -4.91 -6.64 -16.15
CA MET A 164 -5.98 -6.63 -17.14
C MET A 164 -5.50 -6.24 -18.55
N ALA A 165 -4.19 -6.04 -18.75
CA ALA A 165 -3.66 -5.58 -20.04
C ALA A 165 -4.07 -6.47 -21.21
N VAL A 166 -4.00 -7.80 -21.05
CA VAL A 166 -4.40 -8.75 -22.11
C VAL A 166 -5.91 -8.73 -22.37
N PRO A 167 -6.80 -8.79 -21.36
CA PRO A 167 -8.24 -8.63 -21.58
C PRO A 167 -8.67 -7.31 -22.23
N TYR A 168 -7.87 -6.25 -22.14
CA TYR A 168 -8.17 -4.95 -22.78
C TYR A 168 -7.82 -4.91 -24.28
N LEU A 169 -6.96 -5.82 -24.74
CA LEU A 169 -6.53 -5.91 -26.15
C LEU A 169 -7.44 -6.83 -26.97
#